data_c7138e6493032de66fed3f2789fbe72d
#
_entry.id   c7138e6493032de66fed3f2789fbe72d
#
_cell.length_a   1.000
_cell.length_b   1.000
_cell.length_c   1.000
_cell.angle_alpha   90.00
_cell.angle_beta   90.00
_cell.angle_gamma   90.00
#
_symmetry.space_group_name_H-M   'P 1'
#
loop_
_entity.id
_entity.type
_entity.pdbx_description
1 polymer ?
#
loop_
_entity_poly.entity_id
_entity_poly.type
_entity_poly.pdbx_seq_one_letter_code
_entity_poly.pdbx_strand_id
1 'polypeptide(L)'
;MNILKCPRIAGLLATALLGGNAWAGGCSPIVIDLGNDGIHLGEAGVGVYFDVNADGVRDHVQWVRRGGDEGFLALDRSGNGIVDDGAELFGVGTPLILEGRSAPNGFVGLAQYDSRQLGGNDDGLITDADAIWPQLRMWVDLDADGVSTLQEMRTLGSLGITALETIPKLRKYFDEAGNVIPYWAWAMQRARPGRVLMVDVFFRQLPKFSGT
;
A
#
# COMPACT_ATOMS: atom_id res chain seq x y z
N MET A 1 4.99 23.74 12.29
CA MET A 1 5.25 22.50 11.52
C MET A 1 4.09 21.56 11.86
N ASN A 2 3.03 21.56 11.01
CA ASN A 2 1.82 20.76 11.27
C ASN A 2 2.06 19.33 10.83
N ILE A 3 2.22 18.43 11.79
CA ILE A 3 2.28 16.99 11.59
C ILE A 3 0.84 16.56 11.29
N LEU A 4 0.58 16.17 10.03
CA LEU A 4 -0.69 15.58 9.60
C LEU A 4 -0.84 14.20 10.24
N LYS A 5 -1.54 14.14 11.35
CA LYS A 5 -1.98 12.87 11.95
C LYS A 5 -3.01 12.22 11.03
N CYS A 6 -3.01 10.89 10.93
CA CYS A 6 -4.11 10.16 10.29
C CYS A 6 -5.45 10.67 10.86
N PRO A 7 -6.34 11.26 10.05
CA PRO A 7 -7.56 11.87 10.57
C PRO A 7 -8.52 10.79 11.09
N ARG A 8 -9.00 10.97 12.31
CA ARG A 8 -10.11 10.19 12.85
C ARG A 8 -11.35 10.48 12.00
N ILE A 9 -11.85 9.49 11.29
CA ILE A 9 -13.17 9.59 10.65
C ILE A 9 -14.23 9.44 11.74
N ALA A 10 -14.53 10.54 12.43
CA ALA A 10 -15.77 10.64 13.20
C ALA A 10 -16.91 10.82 12.19
N GLY A 11 -17.92 9.95 12.29
CA GLY A 11 -19.05 9.96 11.37
C GLY A 11 -19.68 11.36 11.27
N LEU A 12 -19.61 11.95 10.09
CA LEU A 12 -20.37 13.13 9.71
C LEU A 12 -21.07 12.84 8.40
N LEU A 13 -22.40 12.90 8.43
CA LEU A 13 -23.18 13.17 7.23
C LEU A 13 -22.70 14.50 6.66
N ALA A 14 -22.05 14.47 5.52
CA ALA A 14 -21.58 15.66 4.86
C ALA A 14 -22.35 15.89 3.58
N THR A 15 -22.96 17.03 3.50
CA THR A 15 -23.46 17.71 2.31
C THR A 15 -22.35 17.80 1.26
N ALA A 16 -22.61 17.21 0.10
CA ALA A 16 -21.77 17.36 -1.08
C ALA A 16 -21.86 18.78 -1.61
N LEU A 17 -20.72 19.43 -1.82
CA LEU A 17 -20.51 20.43 -2.88
C LEU A 17 -19.02 20.78 -3.04
N LEU A 18 -18.56 20.58 -4.30
CA LEU A 18 -17.40 21.21 -4.95
C LEU A 18 -15.98 20.63 -4.69
N GLY A 19 -15.53 19.84 -5.65
CA GLY A 19 -14.24 19.95 -6.32
C GLY A 19 -12.96 20.06 -5.47
N GLY A 20 -12.51 18.93 -4.93
CA GLY A 20 -11.18 18.80 -4.35
C GLY A 20 -11.07 17.41 -3.77
N ASN A 21 -10.24 16.54 -4.35
CA ASN A 21 -10.02 15.18 -3.85
C ASN A 21 -9.31 15.23 -2.48
N ALA A 22 -10.03 15.58 -1.43
CA ALA A 22 -9.54 15.55 -0.06
C ALA A 22 -9.66 14.14 0.52
N TRP A 23 -8.98 13.17 -0.05
CA TRP A 23 -8.56 11.95 0.62
C TRP A 23 -7.17 12.13 1.25
N ALA A 24 -6.76 13.37 1.45
CA ALA A 24 -5.55 13.74 2.16
C ALA A 24 -5.68 13.37 3.63
N GLY A 25 -5.20 12.19 4.01
CA GLY A 25 -5.13 11.73 5.39
C GLY A 25 -5.52 10.29 5.65
N GLY A 26 -5.72 9.45 4.64
CA GLY A 26 -5.91 8.01 4.82
C GLY A 26 -4.56 7.28 4.92
N CYS A 27 -4.50 6.23 5.73
CA CYS A 27 -3.32 5.37 5.84
C CYS A 27 -3.40 4.31 4.74
N SER A 28 -2.61 4.42 3.69
CA SER A 28 -2.69 3.48 2.56
C SER A 28 -1.37 2.84 2.21
N PRO A 29 -1.35 1.53 1.91
CA PRO A 29 -0.38 0.89 1.05
C PRO A 29 -1.00 0.27 -0.21
N ILE A 30 -0.16 0.01 -1.23
CA ILE A 30 -0.48 -0.90 -2.33
C ILE A 30 -0.48 -2.34 -1.82
N VAL A 31 -1.59 -3.04 -2.11
CA VAL A 31 -1.81 -4.47 -1.85
C VAL A 31 -2.00 -5.20 -3.18
N ILE A 32 -1.39 -6.38 -3.32
CA ILE A 32 -1.51 -7.24 -4.51
C ILE A 32 -2.13 -8.57 -4.10
N ASP A 33 -3.19 -8.96 -4.81
CA ASP A 33 -3.87 -10.26 -4.72
C ASP A 33 -3.02 -11.33 -5.42
N LEU A 34 -2.20 -12.05 -4.67
CA LEU A 34 -1.29 -13.05 -5.22
C LEU A 34 -2.00 -14.35 -5.63
N GLY A 35 -3.14 -14.64 -5.02
CA GLY A 35 -4.00 -15.80 -5.31
C GLY A 35 -4.90 -15.63 -6.52
N ASN A 36 -5.18 -14.38 -6.90
CA ASN A 36 -6.11 -14.00 -7.95
C ASN A 36 -7.55 -14.50 -7.70
N ASP A 37 -7.97 -14.42 -6.45
CA ASP A 37 -9.33 -14.74 -6.00
C ASP A 37 -10.10 -13.51 -5.48
N GLY A 38 -9.48 -12.33 -5.54
CA GLY A 38 -9.99 -11.04 -5.08
C GLY A 38 -9.26 -10.53 -3.83
N ILE A 39 -9.44 -9.26 -3.49
CA ILE A 39 -8.84 -8.67 -2.29
C ILE A 39 -9.68 -9.07 -1.06
N HIS A 40 -9.09 -9.85 -0.17
CA HIS A 40 -9.69 -10.33 1.07
C HIS A 40 -8.95 -9.77 2.28
N LEU A 41 -9.43 -8.67 2.82
CA LEU A 41 -8.88 -8.07 4.02
C LEU A 41 -9.41 -8.75 5.29
N GLY A 42 -8.82 -8.41 6.43
CA GLY A 42 -9.19 -8.97 7.73
C GLY A 42 -10.60 -8.61 8.18
N GLU A 43 -11.09 -9.33 9.18
CA GLU A 43 -12.42 -9.11 9.74
C GLU A 43 -12.59 -7.71 10.34
N ALA A 44 -13.80 -7.17 10.27
CA ALA A 44 -14.13 -5.86 10.79
C ALA A 44 -13.83 -5.77 12.31
N GLY A 45 -13.03 -4.77 12.69
CA GLY A 45 -12.65 -4.54 14.08
C GLY A 45 -11.43 -5.34 14.56
N VAL A 46 -10.88 -6.22 13.73
CA VAL A 46 -9.61 -6.90 13.97
C VAL A 46 -8.53 -6.18 13.18
N GLY A 47 -7.46 -5.78 13.84
CA GLY A 47 -6.39 -5.02 13.19
C GLY A 47 -5.09 -5.08 13.95
N VAL A 48 -4.10 -4.37 13.45
CA VAL A 48 -2.75 -4.32 13.99
C VAL A 48 -2.35 -2.89 14.37
N TYR A 49 -1.27 -2.77 15.11
CA TYR A 49 -0.61 -1.49 15.37
C TYR A 49 0.56 -1.33 14.41
N PHE A 50 0.41 -0.47 13.40
CA PHE A 50 1.46 -0.19 12.41
C PHE A 50 1.52 1.31 12.10
N ASP A 51 2.71 1.85 11.87
CA ASP A 51 2.91 3.24 11.44
C ASP A 51 2.79 3.33 9.92
N VAL A 52 1.56 3.37 9.41
CA VAL A 52 1.28 3.31 7.95
C VAL A 52 1.66 4.60 7.22
N ASN A 53 1.68 5.74 7.93
CA ASN A 53 1.97 7.06 7.35
C ASN A 53 3.38 7.57 7.66
N ALA A 54 4.19 6.76 8.34
CA ALA A 54 5.57 7.07 8.72
C ALA A 54 5.69 8.39 9.53
N ASP A 55 4.77 8.63 10.47
CA ASP A 55 4.81 9.80 11.36
C ASP A 55 5.49 9.50 12.71
N GLY A 56 5.96 8.27 12.91
CA GLY A 56 6.58 7.77 14.13
C GLY A 56 5.56 7.28 15.16
N VAL A 57 4.28 7.19 14.83
CA VAL A 57 3.22 6.73 15.72
C VAL A 57 2.49 5.56 15.09
N ARG A 58 2.50 4.40 15.75
CA ARG A 58 1.70 3.26 15.31
C ARG A 58 0.22 3.53 15.53
N ASP A 59 -0.54 3.48 14.44
CA ASP A 59 -1.99 3.55 14.45
C ASP A 59 -2.61 2.16 14.54
N HIS A 60 -3.76 2.03 15.23
CA HIS A 60 -4.55 0.81 15.20
C HIS A 60 -5.40 0.82 13.94
N VAL A 61 -5.09 -0.06 13.00
CA VAL A 61 -5.70 -0.08 11.65
C VAL A 61 -6.18 -1.47 11.29
N GLN A 62 -7.22 -1.53 10.46
CA GLN A 62 -7.58 -2.76 9.75
C GLN A 62 -6.35 -3.28 8.99
N TRP A 63 -6.32 -4.59 8.71
CA TRP A 63 -5.16 -5.22 8.10
C TRP A 63 -5.55 -6.29 7.08
N VAL A 64 -4.56 -6.98 6.53
CA VAL A 64 -4.78 -8.19 5.70
C VAL A 64 -5.29 -9.34 6.56
N ARG A 65 -5.88 -10.36 5.92
CA ARG A 65 -6.40 -11.53 6.60
C ARG A 65 -5.27 -12.50 6.96
N ARG A 66 -5.32 -13.06 8.16
CA ARG A 66 -4.40 -14.13 8.57
C ARG A 66 -4.47 -15.32 7.62
N GLY A 67 -3.31 -15.76 7.15
CA GLY A 67 -3.20 -16.85 6.18
C GLY A 67 -3.75 -16.49 4.79
N GLY A 68 -3.99 -15.20 4.53
CA GLY A 68 -4.33 -14.67 3.23
C GLY A 68 -3.15 -14.71 2.26
N ASP A 69 -3.42 -14.37 1.04
CA ASP A 69 -2.42 -14.31 -0.03
C ASP A 69 -2.23 -12.89 -0.56
N GLU A 70 -2.78 -11.91 0.14
CA GLU A 70 -2.51 -10.50 -0.10
C GLU A 70 -1.11 -10.14 0.38
N GLY A 71 -0.36 -9.45 -0.49
CA GLY A 71 0.96 -8.93 -0.14
C GLY A 71 1.05 -7.42 -0.33
N PHE A 72 1.82 -6.76 0.54
CA PHE A 72 2.15 -5.35 0.43
C PHE A 72 3.34 -5.14 -0.50
N LEU A 73 3.21 -4.23 -1.46
CA LEU A 73 4.36 -3.81 -2.26
C LEU A 73 5.28 -2.95 -1.39
N ALA A 74 6.55 -3.33 -1.32
CA ALA A 74 7.52 -2.73 -0.41
C ALA A 74 8.85 -2.41 -1.09
N LEU A 75 9.57 -1.45 -0.50
CA LEU A 75 10.94 -1.11 -0.79
C LEU A 75 11.67 -0.92 0.55
N ASP A 76 12.56 -1.86 0.88
CA ASP A 76 13.42 -1.78 2.06
C ASP A 76 14.42 -0.62 1.88
N ARG A 77 14.09 0.53 2.45
CA ARG A 77 14.89 1.76 2.35
C ARG A 77 15.95 1.85 3.42
N SER A 78 15.73 1.20 4.55
CA SER A 78 16.67 1.12 5.68
C SER A 78 17.79 0.13 5.41
N GLY A 79 17.58 -0.86 4.52
CA GLY A 79 18.53 -1.92 4.17
C GLY A 79 18.63 -3.03 5.21
N ASN A 80 17.64 -3.16 6.09
CA ASN A 80 17.64 -4.16 7.16
C ASN A 80 16.92 -5.48 6.78
N GLY A 81 16.27 -5.51 5.62
CA GLY A 81 15.61 -6.70 5.04
C GLY A 81 14.15 -6.90 5.44
N ILE A 82 13.58 -5.99 6.23
CA ILE A 82 12.18 -6.03 6.69
C ILE A 82 11.47 -4.71 6.36
N VAL A 83 10.19 -4.59 6.71
CA VAL A 83 9.41 -3.35 6.63
C VAL A 83 9.23 -2.80 8.03
N ASP A 84 9.81 -1.62 8.32
CA ASP A 84 9.73 -0.97 9.62
C ASP A 84 8.48 -0.11 9.80
N ASP A 85 8.11 0.62 8.74
CA ASP A 85 6.98 1.53 8.71
C ASP A 85 6.46 1.79 7.29
N GLY A 86 5.49 2.68 7.17
CA GLY A 86 4.86 3.04 5.91
C GLY A 86 5.75 3.79 4.91
N ALA A 87 6.92 4.30 5.32
CA ALA A 87 7.88 4.86 4.36
C ALA A 87 8.47 3.79 3.46
N GLU A 88 8.50 2.54 3.91
CA GLU A 88 8.99 1.39 3.16
C GLU A 88 7.89 0.65 2.38
N LEU A 89 6.63 1.05 2.55
CA LEU A 89 5.52 0.64 1.72
C LEU A 89 5.27 1.67 0.60
N PHE A 90 4.57 1.25 -0.45
CA PHE A 90 4.04 2.18 -1.47
C PHE A 90 2.65 2.65 -1.07
N GLY A 91 2.57 3.79 -0.39
CA GLY A 91 1.37 4.38 0.18
C GLY A 91 1.55 5.86 0.50
N VAL A 92 0.77 6.38 1.42
CA VAL A 92 0.87 7.79 1.86
C VAL A 92 2.14 8.09 2.65
N GLY A 93 2.80 7.07 3.21
CA GLY A 93 4.12 7.19 3.85
C GLY A 93 5.28 7.26 2.87
N THR A 94 5.08 6.89 1.60
CA THR A 94 6.16 6.84 0.59
C THR A 94 6.76 8.22 0.34
N PRO A 95 8.08 8.41 0.52
CA PRO A 95 8.73 9.67 0.17
C PRO A 95 8.81 9.85 -1.35
N LEU A 96 8.40 11.01 -1.85
CA LEU A 96 8.67 11.45 -3.22
C LEU A 96 10.05 12.09 -3.27
N ILE A 97 11.00 11.37 -3.87
CA ILE A 97 12.44 11.68 -3.81
C ILE A 97 12.75 13.07 -4.37
N LEU A 98 12.11 13.43 -5.49
CA LEU A 98 12.37 14.69 -6.19
C LEU A 98 11.56 15.86 -5.62
N GLU A 99 10.51 15.59 -4.84
CA GLU A 99 9.57 16.61 -4.37
C GLU A 99 9.72 16.95 -2.88
N GLY A 100 10.43 16.12 -2.11
CA GLY A 100 10.65 16.35 -0.68
C GLY A 100 9.38 16.31 0.19
N ARG A 101 8.36 15.59 -0.26
CA ARG A 101 7.09 15.36 0.44
C ARG A 101 6.66 13.90 0.33
N SER A 102 5.69 13.48 1.09
CA SER A 102 5.09 12.14 0.96
C SER A 102 4.13 12.07 -0.23
N ALA A 103 3.96 10.86 -0.77
CA ALA A 103 3.03 10.58 -1.85
C ALA A 103 1.57 10.71 -1.37
N PRO A 104 0.65 11.17 -2.22
CA PRO A 104 -0.77 11.23 -1.87
C PRO A 104 -1.46 9.85 -1.91
N ASN A 105 -0.85 8.87 -2.54
CA ASN A 105 -1.29 7.48 -2.64
C ASN A 105 -0.14 6.59 -3.13
N GLY A 106 -0.33 5.27 -3.03
CA GLY A 106 0.72 4.31 -3.36
C GLY A 106 1.13 4.31 -4.83
N PHE A 107 0.20 4.54 -5.76
CA PHE A 107 0.52 4.58 -7.18
C PHE A 107 1.38 5.77 -7.58
N VAL A 108 1.17 6.94 -6.97
CA VAL A 108 2.06 8.10 -7.17
C VAL A 108 3.44 7.81 -6.59
N GLY A 109 3.49 7.14 -5.42
CA GLY A 109 4.75 6.67 -4.83
C GLY A 109 5.51 5.70 -5.74
N LEU A 110 4.80 4.80 -6.43
CA LEU A 110 5.38 3.83 -7.35
C LEU A 110 5.81 4.49 -8.68
N ALA A 111 4.93 5.33 -9.26
CA ALA A 111 5.13 5.93 -10.58
C ALA A 111 6.38 6.82 -10.69
N GLN A 112 6.86 7.39 -9.56
CA GLN A 112 8.10 8.18 -9.60
C GLN A 112 9.30 7.38 -10.13
N TYR A 113 9.31 6.04 -9.93
CA TYR A 113 10.41 5.18 -10.33
C TYR A 113 10.36 4.73 -11.80
N ASP A 114 9.25 4.94 -12.50
CA ASP A 114 9.15 4.82 -13.95
C ASP A 114 9.83 6.00 -14.66
N SER A 115 10.02 7.11 -13.95
CA SER A 115 10.67 8.31 -14.46
C SER A 115 12.15 8.06 -14.79
N ARG A 116 12.63 8.59 -15.92
CA ARG A 116 14.05 8.54 -16.34
C ARG A 116 14.99 9.17 -15.31
N GLN A 117 14.50 10.13 -14.54
CA GLN A 117 15.32 10.78 -13.48
C GLN A 117 15.65 9.81 -12.33
N LEU A 118 14.86 8.78 -12.12
CA LEU A 118 15.07 7.75 -11.11
C LEU A 118 15.44 6.39 -11.71
N GLY A 119 15.82 6.36 -13.01
CA GLY A 119 16.29 5.16 -13.68
C GLY A 119 15.19 4.31 -14.32
N GLY A 120 14.02 4.90 -14.53
CA GLY A 120 12.92 4.31 -15.31
C GLY A 120 12.99 4.65 -16.78
N ASN A 121 11.96 4.28 -17.54
CA ASN A 121 11.89 4.43 -18.98
C ASN A 121 10.68 5.24 -19.49
N ASP A 122 9.79 5.69 -18.59
CA ASP A 122 8.54 6.45 -18.84
C ASP A 122 7.52 5.65 -19.69
N ASP A 123 7.43 4.34 -19.54
CA ASP A 123 6.51 3.50 -20.32
C ASP A 123 5.18 3.18 -19.62
N GLY A 124 5.02 3.60 -18.37
CA GLY A 124 3.82 3.38 -17.54
C GLY A 124 3.84 2.06 -16.77
N LEU A 125 4.94 1.35 -16.80
CA LEU A 125 5.15 0.09 -16.09
C LEU A 125 6.40 0.17 -15.21
N ILE A 126 6.45 -0.64 -14.17
CA ILE A 126 7.70 -0.98 -13.47
C ILE A 126 8.03 -2.42 -13.80
N THR A 127 9.19 -2.63 -14.45
CA THR A 127 9.69 -3.91 -14.93
C THR A 127 11.18 -4.07 -14.62
N ASP A 128 11.80 -5.13 -15.12
CA ASP A 128 13.26 -5.32 -15.05
C ASP A 128 14.08 -4.31 -15.89
N ALA A 129 13.41 -3.49 -16.69
CA ALA A 129 14.01 -2.33 -17.37
C ALA A 129 14.24 -1.14 -16.43
N ASP A 130 13.61 -1.11 -15.26
CA ASP A 130 13.68 -0.01 -14.32
C ASP A 130 14.66 -0.32 -13.20
N ALA A 131 15.50 0.63 -12.83
CA ALA A 131 16.56 0.46 -11.82
C ALA A 131 16.04 0.04 -10.45
N ILE A 132 14.77 0.34 -10.13
CA ILE A 132 14.14 0.00 -8.86
C ILE A 132 13.75 -1.49 -8.77
N TRP A 133 13.49 -2.16 -9.89
CA TRP A 133 12.91 -3.50 -9.95
C TRP A 133 13.60 -4.53 -9.03
N PRO A 134 14.93 -4.70 -9.04
CA PRO A 134 15.59 -5.70 -8.20
C PRO A 134 15.50 -5.40 -6.69
N GLN A 135 15.12 -4.19 -6.32
CA GLN A 135 14.99 -3.74 -4.93
C GLN A 135 13.58 -3.95 -4.38
N LEU A 136 12.57 -4.05 -5.27
CA LEU A 136 11.17 -4.24 -4.87
C LEU A 136 10.96 -5.58 -4.18
N ARG A 137 10.12 -5.58 -3.17
CA ARG A 137 9.72 -6.74 -2.38
C ARG A 137 8.20 -6.79 -2.23
N MET A 138 7.73 -7.97 -1.92
CA MET A 138 6.40 -8.21 -1.39
C MET A 138 6.54 -8.64 0.06
N TRP A 139 5.92 -7.92 0.97
CA TRP A 139 5.71 -8.35 2.33
C TRP A 139 4.37 -9.09 2.41
N VAL A 140 4.41 -10.39 2.68
CA VAL A 140 3.23 -11.25 2.86
C VAL A 140 3.14 -11.58 4.34
N ASP A 141 2.37 -10.79 5.05
CA ASP A 141 2.15 -10.91 6.50
C ASP A 141 1.18 -12.06 6.78
N LEU A 142 1.72 -13.28 6.86
CA LEU A 142 0.92 -14.51 6.94
C LEU A 142 0.19 -14.69 8.26
N ASP A 143 0.74 -14.18 9.34
CA ASP A 143 0.11 -14.29 10.67
C ASP A 143 -0.70 -13.03 11.05
N ALA A 144 -0.67 -12.01 10.16
CA ALA A 144 -1.43 -10.77 10.26
C ALA A 144 -1.18 -10.05 11.60
N ASP A 145 0.09 -9.98 12.03
CA ASP A 145 0.48 -9.35 13.28
C ASP A 145 1.01 -7.91 13.10
N GLY A 146 1.24 -7.49 11.84
CA GLY A 146 1.76 -6.17 11.49
C GLY A 146 3.25 -6.00 11.82
N VAL A 147 3.99 -7.10 11.96
CA VAL A 147 5.43 -7.11 12.22
C VAL A 147 6.14 -7.86 11.11
N SER A 148 6.88 -7.15 10.26
CA SER A 148 7.58 -7.77 9.15
C SER A 148 8.77 -8.62 9.64
N THR A 149 8.92 -9.79 9.03
CA THR A 149 10.03 -10.72 9.23
C THR A 149 10.73 -11.03 7.91
N LEU A 150 12.00 -11.47 7.96
CA LEU A 150 12.74 -11.88 6.76
C LEU A 150 12.05 -13.03 5.98
N GLN A 151 11.30 -13.89 6.69
CA GLN A 151 10.59 -15.03 6.10
C GLN A 151 9.35 -14.61 5.30
N GLU A 152 8.82 -13.43 5.56
CA GLU A 152 7.63 -12.87 4.90
C GLU A 152 8.00 -12.00 3.70
N MET A 153 9.28 -11.60 3.60
CA MET A 153 9.77 -10.80 2.48
C MET A 153 10.06 -11.67 1.26
N ARG A 154 9.40 -11.38 0.14
CA ARG A 154 9.54 -12.10 -1.14
C ARG A 154 10.02 -11.16 -2.23
N THR A 155 10.80 -11.68 -3.18
CA THR A 155 11.08 -10.95 -4.42
C THR A 155 9.89 -11.07 -5.37
N LEU A 156 9.65 -10.05 -6.20
CA LEU A 156 8.60 -10.08 -7.21
C LEU A 156 8.76 -11.28 -8.16
N GLY A 157 10.02 -11.56 -8.56
CA GLY A 157 10.33 -12.69 -9.41
C GLY A 157 10.03 -14.05 -8.82
N SER A 158 10.19 -14.25 -7.48
CA SER A 158 9.83 -15.51 -6.80
C SER A 158 8.33 -15.77 -6.80
N LEU A 159 7.52 -14.71 -6.88
CA LEU A 159 6.07 -14.77 -7.00
C LEU A 159 5.58 -14.80 -8.47
N GLY A 160 6.54 -14.81 -9.42
CA GLY A 160 6.22 -14.79 -10.84
C GLY A 160 5.73 -13.45 -11.38
N ILE A 161 5.78 -12.38 -10.59
CA ILE A 161 5.42 -11.03 -11.02
C ILE A 161 6.50 -10.51 -11.97
N THR A 162 6.09 -9.91 -13.09
CA THR A 162 6.99 -9.47 -14.16
C THR A 162 6.83 -8.00 -14.52
N ALA A 163 5.71 -7.38 -14.17
CA ALA A 163 5.47 -5.95 -14.35
C ALA A 163 4.41 -5.44 -13.39
N LEU A 164 4.46 -4.14 -13.07
CA LEU A 164 3.47 -3.43 -12.27
C LEU A 164 2.99 -2.21 -13.07
N GLU A 165 1.69 -2.04 -13.28
CA GLU A 165 1.13 -0.82 -13.87
C GLU A 165 1.29 0.35 -12.88
N THR A 166 1.78 1.50 -13.36
CA THR A 166 1.95 2.71 -12.54
C THR A 166 0.75 3.66 -12.63
N ILE A 167 -0.10 3.49 -13.65
CA ILE A 167 -1.26 4.34 -13.92
C ILE A 167 -2.53 3.65 -13.45
N PRO A 168 -3.09 4.01 -12.29
CA PRO A 168 -4.27 3.34 -11.76
C PRO A 168 -5.55 3.81 -12.42
N LYS A 169 -6.56 2.95 -12.36
CA LYS A 169 -7.95 3.30 -12.63
C LYS A 169 -8.63 3.72 -11.33
N LEU A 170 -9.52 4.70 -11.42
CA LEU A 170 -10.31 5.16 -10.29
C LEU A 170 -11.61 4.34 -10.20
N ARG A 171 -11.82 3.70 -9.04
CA ARG A 171 -13.09 3.06 -8.70
C ARG A 171 -13.26 3.12 -7.19
N LYS A 172 -14.13 3.97 -6.72
CA LYS A 172 -14.43 4.06 -5.29
C LYS A 172 -15.19 2.79 -4.86
N TYR A 173 -14.54 2.01 -4.02
CA TYR A 173 -15.09 0.81 -3.41
C TYR A 173 -14.86 0.87 -1.89
N PHE A 174 -15.83 0.38 -1.12
CA PHE A 174 -15.71 0.15 0.31
C PHE A 174 -15.90 -1.35 0.52
N ASP A 175 -14.98 -1.97 1.25
CA ASP A 175 -15.19 -3.35 1.69
C ASP A 175 -16.13 -3.41 2.90
N GLU A 176 -16.50 -4.63 3.32
CA GLU A 176 -17.39 -4.86 4.45
C GLU A 176 -16.81 -4.39 5.80
N ALA A 177 -15.48 -4.35 5.92
CA ALA A 177 -14.77 -3.85 7.09
C ALA A 177 -14.68 -2.32 7.14
N GLY A 178 -15.04 -1.63 6.05
CA GLY A 178 -15.05 -0.17 5.94
C GLY A 178 -13.72 0.43 5.48
N ASN A 179 -12.82 -0.38 4.90
CA ASN A 179 -11.66 0.11 4.17
C ASN A 179 -12.10 0.77 2.86
N VAL A 180 -11.31 1.73 2.39
CA VAL A 180 -11.57 2.44 1.14
C VAL A 180 -10.55 2.06 0.11
N ILE A 181 -11.00 1.61 -1.07
CA ILE A 181 -10.15 1.16 -2.17
C ILE A 181 -10.47 2.00 -3.41
N PRO A 182 -9.88 3.20 -3.56
CA PRO A 182 -10.23 4.11 -4.65
C PRO A 182 -9.45 3.84 -5.93
N TYR A 183 -8.27 3.21 -5.84
CA TYR A 183 -7.35 3.04 -6.94
C TYR A 183 -7.02 1.57 -7.16
N TRP A 184 -7.00 1.16 -8.44
CA TRP A 184 -6.62 -0.19 -8.83
C TRP A 184 -5.89 -0.21 -10.16
N ALA A 185 -5.03 -1.20 -10.32
CA ALA A 185 -4.27 -1.49 -11.53
C ALA A 185 -3.98 -2.99 -11.61
N TRP A 186 -3.12 -3.41 -12.52
CA TRP A 186 -2.73 -4.79 -12.65
C TRP A 186 -1.23 -4.97 -12.39
N ALA A 187 -0.89 -6.09 -11.73
CA ALA A 187 0.44 -6.67 -11.76
C ALA A 187 0.44 -7.85 -12.73
N MET A 188 1.45 -7.93 -13.63
CA MET A 188 1.58 -9.04 -14.59
C MET A 188 2.25 -10.22 -13.93
N GLN A 189 1.75 -11.44 -14.15
CA GLN A 189 2.25 -12.67 -13.53
C GLN A 189 2.44 -13.78 -14.55
N ARG A 190 3.58 -14.53 -14.49
CA ARG A 190 3.93 -15.59 -15.46
C ARG A 190 3.04 -16.83 -15.36
N ALA A 191 2.67 -17.24 -14.15
CA ALA A 191 2.08 -18.54 -13.87
C ALA A 191 0.58 -18.65 -14.16
N ARG A 192 -0.10 -17.57 -14.47
CA ARG A 192 -1.54 -17.50 -14.78
C ARG A 192 -1.76 -16.60 -15.97
N PRO A 193 -2.80 -16.80 -16.77
CA PRO A 193 -3.04 -15.95 -17.93
C PRO A 193 -3.21 -14.51 -17.46
N GLY A 194 -2.11 -13.81 -17.46
CA GLY A 194 -1.99 -12.40 -17.62
C GLY A 194 -1.78 -11.56 -16.40
N ARG A 195 -2.61 -11.53 -15.36
CA ARG A 195 -2.56 -10.43 -14.40
C ARG A 195 -3.28 -10.74 -13.09
N VAL A 196 -2.78 -10.15 -12.01
CA VAL A 196 -3.39 -10.16 -10.67
C VAL A 196 -3.75 -8.74 -10.26
N LEU A 197 -4.75 -8.59 -9.41
CA LEU A 197 -5.26 -7.29 -8.99
C LEU A 197 -4.25 -6.61 -8.05
N MET A 198 -4.01 -5.33 -8.30
CA MET A 198 -3.22 -4.44 -7.47
C MET A 198 -4.08 -3.24 -7.08
N VAL A 199 -4.19 -2.96 -5.79
CA VAL A 199 -5.05 -1.90 -5.25
C VAL A 199 -4.30 -1.04 -4.24
N ASP A 200 -4.72 0.21 -4.08
CA ASP A 200 -4.29 1.07 -2.99
C ASP A 200 -5.38 1.06 -1.91
N VAL A 201 -5.08 0.47 -0.76
CA VAL A 201 -6.04 0.25 0.32
C VAL A 201 -5.86 1.30 1.40
N PHE A 202 -6.84 2.18 1.56
CA PHE A 202 -6.91 3.09 2.70
C PHE A 202 -7.57 2.38 3.87
N PHE A 203 -6.74 1.87 4.76
CA PHE A 203 -7.19 1.10 5.91
C PHE A 203 -8.03 1.94 6.86
N ARG A 204 -9.13 1.35 7.34
CA ARG A 204 -9.95 1.94 8.38
C ARG A 204 -9.17 1.97 9.69
N GLN A 205 -9.12 3.14 10.33
CA GLN A 205 -8.63 3.25 11.70
C GLN A 205 -9.61 2.63 12.68
N LEU A 206 -9.06 1.87 13.62
CA LEU A 206 -9.78 1.24 14.71
C LEU A 206 -9.59 2.03 16.02
N PRO A 207 -10.51 1.91 16.96
CA PRO A 207 -10.30 2.51 18.28
C PRO A 207 -9.02 1.99 18.92
N LYS A 208 -8.23 2.89 19.50
CA LYS A 208 -7.11 2.47 20.37
C LYS A 208 -7.72 1.84 21.62
N PHE A 209 -7.27 0.66 22.02
CA PHE A 209 -7.66 0.11 23.30
C PHE A 209 -7.16 1.06 24.39
N SER A 210 -8.09 1.75 25.06
CA SER A 210 -7.78 2.41 26.33
C SER A 210 -7.63 1.29 27.36
N GLY A 211 -6.39 0.88 27.64
CA GLY A 211 -6.10 0.00 28.76
C GLY A 211 -6.61 0.66 30.04
N THR A 212 -7.51 -0.01 30.72
CA THR A 212 -7.91 0.33 32.08
C THR A 212 -6.82 -0.08 33.05
#